data_583afb561ee6cd050e14b0ae615ecd8d
#
_entry.id   583afb561ee6cd050e14b0ae615ecd8d
#
_cell.length_a   1.000
_cell.length_b   1.000
_cell.length_c   1.000
_cell.angle_alpha   90.00
_cell.angle_beta   90.00
_cell.angle_gamma   90.00
#
_symmetry.space_group_name_H-M   'P 1'
#
loop_
_entity.id
_entity.type
_entity.pdbx_description
1 polymer ?
#
loop_
_entity_poly.entity_id
_entity_poly.type
_entity_poly.pdbx_seq_one_letter_code
_entity_poly.pdbx_strand_id
1 'polypeptide(L)'
;VLLRLAPDAISRLGAALGDGVTIVSATNGKTTTAGMIAAVLAAEGRRPVHNRAGSNMTWGVATALLEQHGSEGLFEVDEAWLPKVAAELDPALIVLGNLFRDQLDRYGEIEVLADQWANLVEARAGRTRFVLNADDPLIADLGRDTSQHRREGVLYFGIDDPSQALPELQHAFDAKHCRRCGHPYSYERAFVGHLGHYSCANCGAARPSPDVAATRIELHGMDGTEATVRLPGGEIRLSLPLPGLYNVYNALAALAAGLELGVAPERAAAALGDVRAAFGRVETIDVGGTPVAILLIKNPAGANEVLRTLRMEAGGDGLDVWIALNDRIADGRDVSWIWDADFELLAADVRRVLCAGTRAPEMALRLKYAGWPTERIEVEPDIGRSLDQAVAAAPGRLFALPTYTALLELRKLLSSRGLAKEFWE
;
A
#
# COMPACT_ATOMS: atom_id res chain seq x y z
N VAL A 1 -5.71 27.05 -5.59
CA VAL A 1 -5.81 28.53 -5.40
C VAL A 1 -5.01 28.94 -4.19
N LEU A 2 -5.22 28.35 -2.98
CA LEU A 2 -4.56 28.74 -1.72
C LEU A 2 -3.02 28.86 -1.88
N LEU A 3 -2.34 27.78 -2.26
CA LEU A 3 -0.87 27.73 -2.38
C LEU A 3 -0.28 28.65 -3.46
N ARG A 4 -1.12 29.24 -4.34
CA ARG A 4 -0.70 30.31 -5.26
C ARG A 4 -0.78 31.69 -4.60
N LEU A 5 -1.72 31.91 -3.70
CA LEU A 5 -1.94 33.17 -2.97
C LEU A 5 -1.09 33.27 -1.71
N ALA A 6 -0.89 32.15 -1.03
CA ALA A 6 -0.10 32.01 0.19
C ALA A 6 0.78 30.75 0.07
N PRO A 7 1.97 30.86 -0.54
CA PRO A 7 2.87 29.71 -0.71
C PRO A 7 3.33 29.06 0.59
N ASP A 8 3.35 29.82 1.68
CA ASP A 8 3.72 29.42 3.04
C ASP A 8 2.54 28.90 3.88
N ALA A 9 1.37 28.70 3.26
CA ALA A 9 0.15 28.31 3.98
C ALA A 9 0.29 27.03 4.79
N ILE A 10 0.99 26.01 4.25
CA ILE A 10 1.20 24.73 4.96
C ILE A 10 2.00 24.96 6.24
N SER A 11 3.12 25.69 6.18
CA SER A 11 3.95 25.99 7.36
C SER A 11 3.20 26.81 8.39
N ARG A 12 2.45 27.84 7.95
CA ARG A 12 1.69 28.71 8.86
C ARG A 12 0.54 27.99 9.56
N LEU A 13 -0.21 27.17 8.82
CA LEU A 13 -1.31 26.38 9.37
C LEU A 13 -0.78 25.23 10.22
N GLY A 14 0.30 24.58 9.76
CA GLY A 14 0.98 23.49 10.48
C GLY A 14 1.59 23.94 11.82
N ALA A 15 1.96 25.21 11.97
CA ALA A 15 2.46 25.76 13.23
C ALA A 15 1.45 25.67 14.39
N ALA A 16 0.16 25.48 14.10
CA ALA A 16 -0.87 25.24 15.12
C ALA A 16 -0.88 23.81 15.67
N LEU A 17 -0.16 22.87 15.04
CA LEU A 17 -0.10 21.46 15.43
C LEU A 17 0.98 21.23 16.51
N GLY A 18 0.74 21.82 17.72
CA GLY A 18 1.70 21.84 18.83
C GLY A 18 2.04 20.46 19.42
N ASP A 19 1.17 19.45 19.23
CA ASP A 19 1.40 18.06 19.70
C ASP A 19 2.20 17.22 18.68
N GLY A 20 2.61 17.84 17.57
CA GLY A 20 3.49 17.24 16.57
C GLY A 20 2.78 16.75 15.31
N VAL A 21 3.59 16.44 14.31
CA VAL A 21 3.15 15.96 13.02
C VAL A 21 3.77 14.59 12.73
N THR A 22 2.92 13.66 12.29
CA THR A 22 3.32 12.36 11.73
C THR A 22 3.08 12.35 10.22
N ILE A 23 4.07 11.95 9.45
CA ILE A 23 3.95 11.78 7.99
C ILE A 23 4.11 10.29 7.64
N VAL A 24 3.25 9.80 6.74
CA VAL A 24 3.31 8.45 6.18
C VAL A 24 3.58 8.53 4.69
N SER A 25 4.61 7.83 4.21
CA SER A 25 4.88 7.69 2.77
C SER A 25 5.28 6.26 2.42
N ALA A 26 4.87 5.83 1.24
CA ALA A 26 5.18 4.52 0.64
C ALA A 26 4.62 4.49 -0.79
N THR A 27 5.11 3.64 -1.66
CA THR A 27 4.46 3.42 -2.96
C THR A 27 3.11 2.74 -2.79
N ASN A 28 3.07 1.68 -1.98
CA ASN A 28 1.84 0.95 -1.67
C ASN A 28 1.50 1.03 -0.17
N GLY A 29 0.21 1.13 0.14
CA GLY A 29 -0.28 1.05 1.52
C GLY A 29 -0.39 2.37 2.28
N LYS A 30 0.03 3.53 1.74
CA LYS A 30 -0.02 4.86 2.40
C LYS A 30 -1.34 5.14 3.10
N THR A 31 -2.45 5.13 2.36
CA THR A 31 -3.79 5.45 2.88
C THR A 31 -4.24 4.48 3.98
N THR A 32 -3.96 3.18 3.76
CA THR A 32 -4.30 2.14 4.75
C THR A 32 -3.50 2.33 6.02
N THR A 33 -2.18 2.52 5.92
CA THR A 33 -1.30 2.74 7.08
C THR A 33 -1.69 4.02 7.83
N ALA A 34 -1.94 5.13 7.13
CA ALA A 34 -2.40 6.37 7.77
C ALA A 34 -3.76 6.19 8.45
N GLY A 35 -4.70 5.49 7.82
CA GLY A 35 -5.98 5.12 8.43
C GLY A 35 -5.84 4.25 9.68
N MET A 36 -4.93 3.27 9.65
CA MET A 36 -4.58 2.43 10.80
C MET A 36 -3.98 3.24 11.95
N ILE A 37 -3.03 4.14 11.66
CA ILE A 37 -2.46 5.06 12.68
C ILE A 37 -3.56 5.97 13.26
N ALA A 38 -4.46 6.49 12.42
CA ALA A 38 -5.58 7.29 12.90
C ALA A 38 -6.50 6.50 13.84
N ALA A 39 -6.76 5.22 13.55
CA ALA A 39 -7.54 4.34 14.42
C ALA A 39 -6.81 4.07 15.76
N VAL A 40 -5.50 3.83 15.72
CA VAL A 40 -4.66 3.65 16.91
C VAL A 40 -4.69 4.90 17.80
N LEU A 41 -4.57 6.10 17.21
CA LEU A 41 -4.67 7.38 17.94
C LEU A 41 -6.08 7.62 18.51
N ALA A 42 -7.11 7.25 17.74
CA ALA A 42 -8.50 7.39 18.17
C ALA A 42 -8.84 6.53 19.41
N ALA A 43 -8.20 5.37 19.57
CA ALA A 43 -8.31 4.53 20.76
C ALA A 43 -7.79 5.21 22.05
N GLU A 44 -6.92 6.22 21.92
CA GLU A 44 -6.45 7.10 22.99
C GLU A 44 -7.23 8.42 23.06
N GLY A 45 -8.35 8.55 22.33
CA GLY A 45 -9.14 9.78 22.27
C GLY A 45 -8.52 10.90 21.45
N ARG A 46 -7.41 10.64 20.75
CA ARG A 46 -6.69 11.60 19.90
C ARG A 46 -7.32 11.66 18.52
N ARG A 47 -7.49 12.85 17.98
CA ARG A 47 -8.07 13.06 16.65
C ARG A 47 -7.18 14.00 15.82
N PRO A 48 -6.20 13.46 15.09
CA PRO A 48 -5.31 14.30 14.31
C PRO A 48 -6.02 14.95 13.14
N VAL A 49 -5.53 16.12 12.73
CA VAL A 49 -5.80 16.71 11.41
C VAL A 49 -5.24 15.75 10.36
N HIS A 50 -6.09 15.24 9.47
CA HIS A 50 -5.73 14.14 8.57
C HIS A 50 -6.29 14.33 7.17
N ASN A 51 -5.45 14.22 6.14
CA ASN A 51 -5.85 14.26 4.73
C ASN A 51 -6.42 12.91 4.27
N ARG A 52 -7.62 12.59 4.73
CA ARG A 52 -8.35 11.38 4.33
C ARG A 52 -8.57 11.35 2.81
N ALA A 53 -9.01 10.25 2.27
CA ALA A 53 -9.39 10.09 0.86
C ALA A 53 -8.24 10.13 -0.17
N GLY A 54 -6.97 9.86 0.24
CA GLY A 54 -5.86 9.68 -0.71
C GLY A 54 -5.37 10.96 -1.39
N SER A 55 -5.75 12.15 -0.88
CA SER A 55 -5.24 13.43 -1.39
C SER A 55 -3.86 13.73 -0.79
N ASN A 56 -2.82 13.07 -1.33
CA ASN A 56 -1.48 12.93 -0.75
C ASN A 56 -0.44 13.93 -1.27
N MET A 57 -0.86 14.97 -1.99
CA MET A 57 0.02 16.06 -2.45
C MET A 57 -0.16 17.30 -1.58
N THR A 58 0.68 18.34 -1.78
CA THR A 58 0.65 19.57 -0.98
C THR A 58 -0.73 20.23 -0.85
N TRP A 59 -1.54 20.16 -1.92
CA TRP A 59 -2.90 20.75 -1.86
C TRP A 59 -3.85 19.95 -0.96
N GLY A 60 -3.71 18.62 -0.88
CA GLY A 60 -4.50 17.79 0.04
C GLY A 60 -4.14 18.05 1.50
N VAL A 61 -2.84 18.19 1.79
CA VAL A 61 -2.34 18.61 3.10
C VAL A 61 -2.88 20.00 3.48
N ALA A 62 -2.78 20.96 2.55
CA ALA A 62 -3.27 22.31 2.76
C ALA A 62 -4.80 22.35 3.00
N THR A 63 -5.56 21.53 2.26
CA THR A 63 -7.02 21.42 2.44
C THR A 63 -7.35 20.87 3.83
N ALA A 64 -6.70 19.77 4.24
CA ALA A 64 -6.92 19.20 5.57
C ALA A 64 -6.62 20.19 6.70
N LEU A 65 -5.53 20.94 6.58
CA LEU A 65 -5.15 21.99 7.53
C LEU A 65 -6.13 23.19 7.58
N LEU A 66 -6.85 23.46 6.48
CA LEU A 66 -7.86 24.52 6.44
C LEU A 66 -9.20 24.07 7.00
N GLU A 67 -9.61 22.85 6.74
CA GLU A 67 -10.95 22.33 7.02
C GLU A 67 -11.07 21.71 8.41
N GLN A 68 -9.95 21.26 8.97
CA GLN A 68 -9.93 20.55 10.25
C GLN A 68 -9.16 21.36 11.30
N HIS A 69 -9.56 21.19 12.55
CA HIS A 69 -8.93 21.81 13.71
C HIS A 69 -8.41 20.72 14.65
N GLY A 70 -7.18 20.88 15.15
CA GLY A 70 -6.53 19.96 16.07
C GLY A 70 -5.14 20.45 16.42
N SER A 71 -4.55 19.85 17.44
CA SER A 71 -3.18 20.12 17.89
C SER A 71 -2.17 19.09 17.37
N GLU A 72 -2.63 18.01 16.71
CA GLU A 72 -1.82 16.93 16.16
C GLU A 72 -2.12 16.75 14.68
N GLY A 73 -1.08 16.45 13.88
CA GLY A 73 -1.20 16.18 12.44
C GLY A 73 -0.81 14.77 12.07
N LEU A 74 -1.59 14.16 11.17
CA LEU A 74 -1.26 12.88 10.51
C LEU A 74 -1.49 13.01 9.01
N PHE A 75 -0.41 13.01 8.23
CA PHE A 75 -0.51 13.24 6.80
C PHE A 75 0.06 12.08 5.99
N GLU A 76 -0.77 11.57 5.08
CA GLU A 76 -0.34 10.75 3.98
C GLU A 76 0.30 11.64 2.90
N VAL A 77 1.53 11.34 2.48
CA VAL A 77 2.28 12.15 1.51
C VAL A 77 2.85 11.28 0.40
N ASP A 78 2.64 11.71 -0.83
CA ASP A 78 3.21 11.09 -2.03
C ASP A 78 4.74 11.14 -2.01
N GLU A 79 5.39 10.13 -2.58
CA GLU A 79 6.83 9.89 -2.51
C GLU A 79 7.65 11.10 -2.97
N ALA A 80 7.29 11.71 -4.09
CA ALA A 80 8.02 12.84 -4.65
C ALA A 80 7.77 14.15 -3.88
N TRP A 81 6.64 14.24 -3.15
CA TRP A 81 6.28 15.43 -2.36
C TRP A 81 6.76 15.37 -0.91
N LEU A 82 7.21 14.20 -0.46
CA LEU A 82 7.64 13.99 0.93
C LEU A 82 8.72 15.00 1.39
N PRO A 83 9.82 15.25 0.65
CA PRO A 83 10.84 16.19 1.12
C PRO A 83 10.32 17.60 1.31
N LYS A 84 9.45 18.06 0.39
CA LYS A 84 8.86 19.39 0.44
C LYS A 84 7.90 19.52 1.62
N VAL A 85 6.96 18.60 1.78
CA VAL A 85 5.97 18.65 2.87
C VAL A 85 6.64 18.53 4.24
N ALA A 86 7.66 17.65 4.35
CA ALA A 86 8.43 17.51 5.57
C ALA A 86 9.22 18.78 5.93
N ALA A 87 9.70 19.53 4.94
CA ALA A 87 10.35 20.83 5.18
C ALA A 87 9.37 21.89 5.69
N GLU A 88 8.11 21.85 5.25
CA GLU A 88 7.08 22.81 5.63
C GLU A 88 6.43 22.50 7.00
N LEU A 89 6.30 21.23 7.37
CA LEU A 89 5.58 20.78 8.57
C LEU A 89 6.47 20.41 9.76
N ASP A 90 7.78 20.25 9.57
CA ASP A 90 8.75 19.84 10.59
C ASP A 90 8.29 18.63 11.43
N PRO A 91 8.07 17.45 10.81
CA PRO A 91 7.42 16.31 11.45
C PRO A 91 8.26 15.73 12.60
N ALA A 92 7.57 15.37 13.69
CA ALA A 92 8.16 14.63 14.80
C ALA A 92 8.39 13.14 14.48
N LEU A 93 7.58 12.58 13.57
CA LEU A 93 7.66 11.18 13.14
C LEU A 93 7.44 11.08 11.64
N ILE A 94 8.27 10.27 10.97
CA ILE A 94 8.06 9.87 9.57
C ILE A 94 8.03 8.34 9.50
N VAL A 95 7.00 7.80 8.86
CA VAL A 95 6.80 6.37 8.60
C VAL A 95 7.03 6.10 7.13
N LEU A 96 8.01 5.25 6.78
CA LEU A 96 8.35 4.89 5.41
C LEU A 96 8.10 3.40 5.19
N GLY A 97 7.12 3.07 4.33
CA GLY A 97 6.67 1.69 4.13
C GLY A 97 7.46 0.93 3.09
N ASN A 98 7.45 1.37 1.86
CA ASN A 98 8.10 0.69 0.73
C ASN A 98 8.32 1.64 -0.45
N LEU A 99 9.26 1.28 -1.33
CA LEU A 99 9.47 1.92 -2.62
C LEU A 99 9.42 0.87 -3.73
N PHE A 100 8.38 0.88 -4.54
CA PHE A 100 8.22 0.06 -5.74
C PHE A 100 8.18 0.93 -6.98
N ARG A 101 8.45 0.35 -8.16
CA ARG A 101 8.14 1.01 -9.42
C ARG A 101 6.65 1.28 -9.53
N ASP A 102 6.30 2.55 -9.69
CA ASP A 102 4.93 3.00 -9.88
C ASP A 102 4.96 4.22 -10.81
N GLN A 103 4.26 4.15 -11.92
CA GLN A 103 4.14 5.25 -12.88
C GLN A 103 5.51 5.90 -13.24
N LEU A 104 6.43 5.12 -13.83
CA LEU A 104 7.78 5.58 -14.23
C LEU A 104 7.74 6.83 -15.10
N ASP A 105 6.68 7.02 -15.87
CA ASP A 105 6.43 8.22 -16.67
C ASP A 105 6.25 9.50 -15.83
N ARG A 106 5.97 9.40 -14.53
CA ARG A 106 5.77 10.55 -13.63
C ARG A 106 6.97 10.85 -12.73
N TYR A 107 7.64 9.84 -12.21
CA TYR A 107 8.60 10.00 -11.12
C TYR A 107 10.03 9.58 -11.47
N GLY A 108 10.25 8.99 -12.65
CA GLY A 108 11.56 8.49 -13.05
C GLY A 108 11.99 7.24 -12.28
N GLU A 109 13.29 7.08 -12.13
CA GLU A 109 13.87 5.91 -11.49
C GLU A 109 13.64 5.90 -9.96
N ILE A 110 13.38 4.73 -9.41
CA ILE A 110 13.13 4.51 -7.98
C ILE A 110 14.31 4.94 -7.11
N GLU A 111 15.53 4.83 -7.63
CA GLU A 111 16.75 5.24 -6.96
C GLU A 111 16.80 6.75 -6.71
N VAL A 112 16.24 7.57 -7.61
CA VAL A 112 16.17 9.03 -7.44
C VAL A 112 15.27 9.37 -6.24
N LEU A 113 14.15 8.69 -6.09
CA LEU A 113 13.29 8.86 -4.91
C LEU A 113 14.00 8.41 -3.63
N ALA A 114 14.69 7.28 -3.67
CA ALA A 114 15.47 6.80 -2.54
C ALA A 114 16.58 7.78 -2.14
N ASP A 115 17.24 8.45 -3.11
CA ASP A 115 18.25 9.48 -2.84
C ASP A 115 17.65 10.74 -2.21
N GLN A 116 16.49 11.18 -2.70
CA GLN A 116 15.76 12.31 -2.10
C GLN A 116 15.37 12.01 -0.65
N TRP A 117 14.91 10.79 -0.36
CA TRP A 117 14.55 10.37 0.98
C TRP A 117 15.78 10.23 1.89
N ALA A 118 16.93 9.78 1.36
CA ALA A 118 18.18 9.75 2.12
C ALA A 118 18.62 11.15 2.55
N ASN A 119 18.58 12.11 1.64
CA ASN A 119 18.88 13.50 1.93
C ASN A 119 17.92 14.09 2.97
N LEU A 120 16.63 13.73 2.91
CA LEU A 120 15.65 14.14 3.91
C LEU A 120 15.98 13.57 5.28
N VAL A 121 16.25 12.25 5.39
CA VAL A 121 16.58 11.58 6.67
C VAL A 121 17.84 12.17 7.27
N GLU A 122 18.87 12.41 6.47
CA GLU A 122 20.13 13.05 6.92
C GLU A 122 19.88 14.47 7.47
N ALA A 123 19.12 15.29 6.71
CA ALA A 123 18.82 16.67 7.11
C ALA A 123 17.96 16.75 8.38
N ARG A 124 17.28 15.67 8.76
CA ARG A 124 16.38 15.61 9.91
C ARG A 124 16.91 14.74 11.06
N ALA A 125 18.12 14.23 10.96
CA ALA A 125 18.74 13.44 12.01
C ALA A 125 18.74 14.18 13.36
N GLY A 126 18.35 13.48 14.42
CA GLY A 126 18.26 14.03 15.78
C GLY A 126 17.05 14.93 16.05
N ARG A 127 16.19 15.22 15.05
CA ARG A 127 14.97 16.04 15.22
C ARG A 127 13.69 15.27 14.91
N THR A 128 13.74 14.35 13.98
CA THR A 128 12.62 13.51 13.53
C THR A 128 12.92 12.06 13.85
N ARG A 129 11.95 11.33 14.40
CA ARG A 129 12.00 9.88 14.55
C ARG A 129 11.50 9.21 13.26
N PHE A 130 11.99 8.01 13.00
CA PHE A 130 11.67 7.28 11.78
C PHE A 130 11.22 5.86 12.09
N VAL A 131 10.11 5.45 11.49
CA VAL A 131 9.65 4.06 11.44
C VAL A 131 9.87 3.56 10.02
N LEU A 132 10.76 2.58 9.85
CA LEU A 132 11.27 2.13 8.56
C LEU A 132 11.03 0.64 8.35
N ASN A 133 10.67 0.25 7.12
CA ASN A 133 10.57 -1.15 6.73
C ASN A 133 11.96 -1.79 6.61
N ALA A 134 12.24 -2.78 7.47
CA ALA A 134 13.50 -3.54 7.44
C ALA A 134 13.64 -4.40 6.18
N ASP A 135 12.53 -4.82 5.61
CA ASP A 135 12.48 -5.78 4.50
C ASP A 135 12.68 -5.11 3.13
N ASP A 136 12.55 -3.79 3.07
CA ASP A 136 12.85 -3.01 1.86
C ASP A 136 14.28 -2.49 1.89
N PRO A 137 15.19 -2.94 0.99
CA PRO A 137 16.59 -2.50 1.00
C PRO A 137 16.76 -0.99 0.83
N LEU A 138 15.88 -0.35 0.07
CA LEU A 138 15.92 1.09 -0.20
C LEU A 138 15.51 1.90 1.03
N ILE A 139 14.55 1.40 1.79
CA ILE A 139 14.04 2.03 3.02
C ILE A 139 14.94 1.74 4.21
N ALA A 140 15.33 0.49 4.39
CA ALA A 140 16.15 0.06 5.53
C ALA A 140 17.52 0.76 5.56
N ASP A 141 18.09 1.03 4.39
CA ASP A 141 19.36 1.73 4.25
C ASP A 141 19.33 3.17 4.78
N LEU A 142 18.17 3.83 4.73
CA LEU A 142 17.96 5.19 5.24
C LEU A 142 18.19 5.29 6.76
N GLY A 143 17.92 4.23 7.48
CA GLY A 143 18.08 4.18 8.93
C GLY A 143 19.52 3.92 9.41
N ARG A 144 20.51 3.94 8.53
CA ARG A 144 21.95 3.78 8.85
C ARG A 144 22.70 5.07 8.64
N ASP A 145 23.68 5.33 9.50
CA ASP A 145 24.62 6.43 9.34
C ASP A 145 25.75 6.07 8.35
N THR A 146 26.65 7.01 8.11
CA THR A 146 27.82 6.82 7.25
C THR A 146 28.76 5.72 7.74
N SER A 147 28.77 5.42 9.05
CA SER A 147 29.57 4.36 9.68
C SER A 147 28.84 3.01 9.72
N GLN A 148 27.70 2.88 9.06
CA GLN A 148 26.86 1.68 8.98
C GLN A 148 26.15 1.32 10.29
N HIS A 149 26.19 2.18 11.31
CA HIS A 149 25.43 1.98 12.53
C HIS A 149 23.98 2.45 12.34
N ARG A 150 23.08 1.85 13.09
CA ARG A 150 21.70 2.30 13.17
C ARG A 150 21.67 3.72 13.72
N ARG A 151 20.94 4.62 13.04
CA ARG A 151 20.71 5.98 13.53
C ARG A 151 19.87 5.97 14.80
N GLU A 152 20.13 6.90 15.69
CA GLU A 152 19.25 7.17 16.83
C GLU A 152 17.87 7.64 16.34
N GLY A 153 16.81 7.23 17.03
CA GLY A 153 15.42 7.57 16.67
C GLY A 153 14.88 6.80 15.48
N VAL A 154 15.51 5.70 15.08
CA VAL A 154 15.00 4.77 14.06
C VAL A 154 14.43 3.54 14.71
N LEU A 155 13.21 3.16 14.33
CA LEU A 155 12.57 1.90 14.66
C LEU A 155 12.29 1.13 13.36
N TYR A 156 12.62 -0.16 13.33
CA TYR A 156 12.39 -1.02 12.18
C TYR A 156 11.21 -1.95 12.39
N PHE A 157 10.40 -2.15 11.34
CA PHE A 157 9.39 -3.20 11.29
C PHE A 157 9.63 -4.15 10.12
N GLY A 158 9.12 -5.37 10.19
CA GLY A 158 9.28 -6.36 9.12
C GLY A 158 8.65 -7.71 9.45
N ILE A 159 8.85 -8.69 8.56
CA ILE A 159 8.31 -10.05 8.69
C ILE A 159 9.45 -11.03 8.96
N ASP A 160 9.29 -11.86 10.00
CA ASP A 160 10.21 -12.93 10.39
C ASP A 160 9.59 -14.33 10.20
N ASP A 161 8.38 -14.43 9.62
CA ASP A 161 7.72 -15.72 9.37
C ASP A 161 8.20 -16.34 8.04
N PRO A 162 8.98 -17.44 8.09
CA PRO A 162 9.49 -18.09 6.87
C PRO A 162 8.38 -18.76 6.04
N SER A 163 7.22 -19.06 6.63
CA SER A 163 6.11 -19.71 5.93
C SER A 163 5.49 -18.82 4.85
N GLN A 164 5.71 -17.50 4.94
CA GLN A 164 5.20 -16.51 4.00
C GLN A 164 6.14 -16.26 2.82
N ALA A 165 7.32 -16.90 2.80
CA ALA A 165 8.29 -16.72 1.74
C ALA A 165 7.72 -17.15 0.37
N LEU A 166 8.00 -16.33 -0.63
CA LEU A 166 7.71 -16.67 -2.03
C LEU A 166 8.55 -17.87 -2.46
N PRO A 167 7.99 -18.82 -3.22
CA PRO A 167 8.75 -19.97 -3.75
C PRO A 167 9.83 -19.52 -4.74
N GLU A 168 9.60 -18.44 -5.47
CA GLU A 168 10.50 -17.85 -6.47
C GLU A 168 10.38 -16.32 -6.43
N LEU A 169 11.39 -15.62 -6.93
CA LEU A 169 11.36 -14.17 -7.05
C LEU A 169 10.35 -13.75 -8.13
N GLN A 170 9.50 -12.82 -7.81
CA GLN A 170 8.49 -12.27 -8.73
C GLN A 170 9.14 -11.47 -9.86
N HIS A 171 8.44 -11.31 -11.00
CA HIS A 171 8.88 -10.42 -12.08
C HIS A 171 9.00 -8.96 -11.60
N ALA A 172 8.12 -8.54 -10.69
CA ALA A 172 8.12 -7.23 -10.04
C ALA A 172 9.19 -7.09 -8.95
N PHE A 173 10.44 -7.42 -9.28
CA PHE A 173 11.56 -7.37 -8.35
C PHE A 173 12.43 -6.15 -8.64
N ASP A 174 12.28 -5.08 -7.88
CA ASP A 174 12.87 -3.78 -8.18
C ASP A 174 14.26 -3.56 -7.55
N ALA A 175 14.44 -3.90 -6.28
CA ALA A 175 15.71 -3.71 -5.57
C ALA A 175 16.70 -4.86 -5.82
N LYS A 176 17.28 -4.91 -7.01
CA LYS A 176 18.22 -5.98 -7.43
C LYS A 176 19.65 -5.73 -6.95
N HIS A 177 20.05 -4.47 -6.83
CA HIS A 177 21.43 -4.08 -6.57
C HIS A 177 21.57 -3.25 -5.31
N CYS A 178 22.68 -3.46 -4.62
CA CYS A 178 23.03 -2.72 -3.42
C CYS A 178 23.25 -1.24 -3.76
N ARG A 179 22.43 -0.37 -3.17
CA ARG A 179 22.51 1.07 -3.37
C ARG A 179 23.87 1.67 -3.03
N ARG A 180 24.65 1.02 -2.13
CA ARG A 180 25.94 1.51 -1.69
C ARG A 180 27.10 1.16 -2.60
N CYS A 181 27.08 -0.03 -3.20
CA CYS A 181 28.24 -0.54 -3.96
C CYS A 181 27.89 -1.12 -5.34
N GLY A 182 26.61 -1.12 -5.73
CA GLY A 182 26.16 -1.63 -7.02
C GLY A 182 26.18 -3.15 -7.18
N HIS A 183 26.67 -3.90 -6.16
CA HIS A 183 26.70 -5.36 -6.23
C HIS A 183 25.29 -5.95 -6.11
N PRO A 184 24.94 -7.05 -6.84
CA PRO A 184 23.66 -7.69 -6.65
C PRO A 184 23.41 -8.11 -5.20
N TYR A 185 22.16 -7.92 -4.72
CA TYR A 185 21.74 -8.50 -3.44
C TYR A 185 21.49 -10.01 -3.60
N SER A 186 21.83 -10.76 -2.55
CA SER A 186 21.36 -12.12 -2.32
C SER A 186 20.15 -12.08 -1.42
N TYR A 187 19.07 -12.74 -1.82
CA TYR A 187 17.85 -12.88 -1.02
C TYR A 187 17.74 -14.30 -0.46
N GLU A 188 17.69 -14.42 0.84
CA GLU A 188 17.38 -15.68 1.53
C GLU A 188 15.88 -15.98 1.38
N ARG A 189 15.04 -14.94 1.52
CA ARG A 189 13.58 -14.99 1.41
C ARG A 189 13.06 -13.68 0.83
N ALA A 190 12.06 -13.77 -0.01
CA ALA A 190 11.24 -12.64 -0.44
C ALA A 190 9.79 -12.90 -0.05
N PHE A 191 9.04 -11.85 0.30
CA PHE A 191 7.66 -11.94 0.77
C PHE A 191 6.69 -11.25 -0.19
N VAL A 192 7.00 -10.01 -0.59
CA VAL A 192 6.20 -9.17 -1.50
C VAL A 192 7.16 -8.41 -2.42
N GLY A 193 7.20 -8.76 -3.70
CA GLY A 193 8.18 -8.19 -4.61
C GLY A 193 9.60 -8.36 -4.07
N HIS A 194 10.32 -7.25 -3.87
CA HIS A 194 11.68 -7.25 -3.31
C HIS A 194 11.73 -7.10 -1.78
N LEU A 195 10.59 -7.05 -1.10
CA LEU A 195 10.59 -7.03 0.37
C LEU A 195 10.99 -8.39 0.91
N GLY A 196 12.04 -8.44 1.76
CA GLY A 196 12.49 -9.71 2.27
C GLY A 196 13.80 -9.67 3.06
N HIS A 197 14.40 -10.84 3.24
CA HIS A 197 15.68 -11.02 3.91
C HIS A 197 16.79 -11.00 2.86
N TYR A 198 17.53 -9.92 2.81
CA TYR A 198 18.58 -9.66 1.82
C TYR A 198 19.94 -9.40 2.45
N SER A 199 20.98 -9.63 1.68
CA SER A 199 22.36 -9.29 2.02
C SER A 199 23.19 -8.95 0.79
N CYS A 200 24.19 -8.09 0.96
CA CYS A 200 25.19 -7.78 -0.06
C CYS A 200 26.53 -8.41 0.31
N ALA A 201 26.98 -9.37 -0.48
CA ALA A 201 28.24 -10.08 -0.23
C ALA A 201 29.49 -9.18 -0.37
N ASN A 202 29.39 -8.05 -1.09
CA ASN A 202 30.52 -7.15 -1.34
C ASN A 202 30.77 -6.16 -0.20
N CYS A 203 29.72 -5.48 0.31
CA CYS A 203 29.90 -4.42 1.32
C CYS A 203 29.29 -4.77 2.68
N GLY A 204 28.70 -5.96 2.85
CA GLY A 204 28.09 -6.39 4.10
C GLY A 204 26.75 -5.72 4.45
N ALA A 205 26.20 -4.87 3.57
CA ALA A 205 24.86 -4.32 3.77
C ALA A 205 23.84 -5.46 3.81
N ALA A 206 23.01 -5.51 4.84
CA ALA A 206 22.03 -6.57 5.01
C ALA A 206 20.76 -6.02 5.69
N ARG A 207 19.70 -6.76 5.62
CA ARG A 207 18.45 -6.48 6.34
C ARG A 207 18.74 -6.25 7.83
N PRO A 208 18.32 -5.11 8.41
CA PRO A 208 18.41 -4.92 9.85
C PRO A 208 17.40 -5.81 10.58
N SER A 209 17.70 -6.18 11.83
CA SER A 209 16.73 -6.86 12.68
C SER A 209 15.57 -5.90 13.00
N PRO A 210 14.32 -6.26 12.75
CA PRO A 210 13.18 -5.42 13.08
C PRO A 210 12.88 -5.43 14.58
N ASP A 211 12.48 -4.28 15.11
CA ASP A 211 12.01 -4.12 16.49
C ASP A 211 10.56 -4.60 16.65
N VAL A 212 9.77 -4.40 15.58
CA VAL A 212 8.38 -4.85 15.46
C VAL A 212 8.32 -5.88 14.34
N ALA A 213 8.16 -7.15 14.67
CA ALA A 213 8.26 -8.25 13.72
C ALA A 213 7.07 -9.20 13.78
N ALA A 214 6.41 -9.46 12.66
CA ALA A 214 5.47 -10.56 12.56
C ALA A 214 6.24 -11.89 12.48
N THR A 215 6.09 -12.73 13.51
CA THR A 215 6.82 -14.00 13.66
C THR A 215 5.99 -15.21 13.24
N ARG A 216 4.67 -15.06 13.19
CA ARG A 216 3.72 -16.04 12.69
C ARG A 216 2.56 -15.32 12.03
N ILE A 217 2.17 -15.74 10.82
CA ILE A 217 1.09 -15.13 10.04
C ILE A 217 0.19 -16.22 9.49
N GLU A 218 -1.11 -16.07 9.67
CA GLU A 218 -2.14 -16.93 9.11
C GLU A 218 -3.04 -16.07 8.23
N LEU A 219 -2.99 -16.31 6.91
CA LEU A 219 -3.81 -15.63 5.92
C LEU A 219 -5.10 -16.43 5.70
N HIS A 220 -6.26 -15.78 5.82
CA HIS A 220 -7.58 -16.39 5.66
C HIS A 220 -8.30 -15.89 4.39
N GLY A 221 -7.57 -15.74 3.29
CA GLY A 221 -8.10 -15.23 2.03
C GLY A 221 -8.72 -13.85 2.23
N MET A 222 -9.98 -13.67 1.81
CA MET A 222 -10.72 -12.41 1.95
C MET A 222 -11.24 -12.16 3.37
N ASP A 223 -11.21 -13.15 4.27
CA ASP A 223 -11.78 -13.02 5.62
C ASP A 223 -10.84 -12.31 6.60
N GLY A 224 -9.59 -12.07 6.20
CA GLY A 224 -8.62 -11.32 7.00
C GLY A 224 -7.32 -12.05 7.27
N THR A 225 -6.63 -11.63 8.33
CA THR A 225 -5.29 -12.14 8.66
C THR A 225 -5.09 -12.14 10.18
N GLU A 226 -4.50 -13.21 10.70
CA GLU A 226 -4.00 -13.26 12.08
C GLU A 226 -2.47 -13.26 12.10
N ALA A 227 -1.88 -12.59 13.08
CA ALA A 227 -0.45 -12.57 13.25
C ALA A 227 -0.03 -12.55 14.73
N THR A 228 1.11 -13.20 15.04
CA THR A 228 1.85 -12.97 16.27
C THR A 228 2.94 -11.97 15.98
N VAL A 229 3.00 -10.90 16.76
CA VAL A 229 3.96 -9.81 16.57
C VAL A 229 4.86 -9.67 17.78
N ARG A 230 6.16 -9.81 17.56
CA ARG A 230 7.21 -9.54 18.55
C ARG A 230 7.47 -8.04 18.60
N LEU A 231 7.56 -7.51 19.82
CA LEU A 231 7.79 -6.11 20.15
C LEU A 231 8.94 -5.96 21.15
N PRO A 232 9.48 -4.76 21.34
CA PRO A 232 10.31 -4.49 22.52
C PRO A 232 9.49 -4.77 23.80
N GLY A 233 9.88 -5.81 24.54
CA GLY A 233 9.24 -6.17 25.82
C GLY A 233 8.23 -7.32 25.77
N GLY A 234 7.95 -7.94 24.62
CA GLY A 234 7.05 -9.10 24.55
C GLY A 234 6.48 -9.41 23.18
N GLU A 235 5.40 -10.16 23.17
CA GLU A 235 4.64 -10.52 21.97
C GLU A 235 3.17 -10.18 22.15
N ILE A 236 2.53 -9.82 21.06
CA ILE A 236 1.07 -9.60 21.01
C ILE A 236 0.45 -10.38 19.85
N ARG A 237 -0.83 -10.65 19.95
CA ARG A 237 -1.65 -11.14 18.83
C ARG A 237 -2.30 -9.97 18.12
N LEU A 238 -2.31 -10.04 16.80
CA LEU A 238 -2.93 -9.08 15.91
C LEU A 238 -3.93 -9.82 15.04
N SER A 239 -5.19 -9.41 15.09
CA SER A 239 -6.25 -9.89 14.20
C SER A 239 -6.66 -8.73 13.29
N LEU A 240 -6.53 -8.91 11.99
CA LEU A 240 -6.82 -7.87 10.99
C LEU A 240 -8.01 -8.34 10.13
N PRO A 241 -9.10 -7.58 10.06
CA PRO A 241 -10.20 -7.87 9.14
C PRO A 241 -9.87 -7.43 7.70
N LEU A 242 -8.60 -7.52 7.33
CA LEU A 242 -8.07 -7.11 6.04
C LEU A 242 -7.21 -8.23 5.48
N PRO A 243 -7.43 -8.65 4.23
CA PRO A 243 -6.69 -9.74 3.60
C PRO A 243 -5.30 -9.33 3.14
N GLY A 244 -4.44 -10.34 3.00
CA GLY A 244 -3.18 -10.27 2.30
C GLY A 244 -2.00 -9.76 3.12
N LEU A 245 -0.82 -10.23 2.73
CA LEU A 245 0.43 -9.97 3.45
C LEU A 245 0.82 -8.49 3.46
N TYR A 246 0.44 -7.73 2.42
CA TYR A 246 0.66 -6.29 2.37
C TYR A 246 -0.06 -5.52 3.49
N ASN A 247 -1.22 -6.00 3.97
CA ASN A 247 -1.90 -5.40 5.11
C ASN A 247 -1.23 -5.74 6.44
N VAL A 248 -0.52 -6.86 6.54
CA VAL A 248 0.37 -7.13 7.68
C VAL A 248 1.46 -6.06 7.74
N TYR A 249 2.15 -5.74 6.63
CA TYR A 249 3.13 -4.65 6.60
C TYR A 249 2.53 -3.30 7.01
N ASN A 250 1.34 -2.96 6.52
CA ASN A 250 0.64 -1.73 6.89
C ASN A 250 0.35 -1.68 8.40
N ALA A 251 -0.09 -2.80 8.97
CA ALA A 251 -0.38 -2.91 10.40
C ALA A 251 0.87 -2.87 11.27
N LEU A 252 1.97 -3.52 10.86
CA LEU A 252 3.26 -3.43 11.55
C LEU A 252 3.79 -2.00 11.57
N ALA A 253 3.68 -1.27 10.44
CA ALA A 253 4.05 0.14 10.36
C ALA A 253 3.20 1.01 11.30
N ALA A 254 1.88 0.75 11.35
CA ALA A 254 0.96 1.48 12.22
C ALA A 254 1.19 1.17 13.71
N LEU A 255 1.46 -0.10 14.04
CA LEU A 255 1.81 -0.52 15.39
C LEU A 255 3.12 0.12 15.85
N ALA A 256 4.14 0.09 15.01
CA ALA A 256 5.43 0.72 15.27
C ALA A 256 5.30 2.25 15.47
N ALA A 257 4.49 2.91 14.62
CA ALA A 257 4.17 4.33 14.80
C ALA A 257 3.40 4.58 16.11
N GLY A 258 2.44 3.71 16.46
CA GLY A 258 1.70 3.79 17.72
C GLY A 258 2.63 3.75 18.93
N LEU A 259 3.62 2.83 18.94
CA LEU A 259 4.65 2.76 19.99
C LEU A 259 5.43 4.08 20.11
N GLU A 260 5.88 4.63 18.98
CA GLU A 260 6.60 5.91 18.93
C GLU A 260 5.73 7.10 19.39
N LEU A 261 4.43 7.00 19.22
CA LEU A 261 3.43 8.01 19.65
C LEU A 261 2.91 7.74 21.07
N GLY A 262 3.48 6.76 21.79
CA GLY A 262 3.19 6.47 23.19
C GLY A 262 1.89 5.68 23.44
N VAL A 263 1.36 4.99 22.41
CA VAL A 263 0.18 4.13 22.53
C VAL A 263 0.60 2.75 23.02
N ALA A 264 -0.11 2.20 24.01
CA ALA A 264 0.16 0.85 24.50
C ALA A 264 -0.09 -0.21 23.40
N PRO A 265 0.81 -1.21 23.27
CA PRO A 265 0.73 -2.21 22.20
C PRO A 265 -0.62 -2.93 22.11
N GLU A 266 -1.20 -3.29 23.24
CA GLU A 266 -2.47 -4.01 23.31
C GLU A 266 -3.64 -3.16 22.83
N ARG A 267 -3.61 -1.86 23.13
CA ARG A 267 -4.61 -0.90 22.63
C ARG A 267 -4.46 -0.66 21.13
N ALA A 268 -3.22 -0.54 20.66
CA ALA A 268 -2.96 -0.40 19.24
C ALA A 268 -3.43 -1.65 18.47
N ALA A 269 -3.14 -2.85 18.97
CA ALA A 269 -3.59 -4.10 18.36
C ALA A 269 -5.12 -4.23 18.34
N ALA A 270 -5.80 -3.88 19.44
CA ALA A 270 -7.27 -3.88 19.50
C ALA A 270 -7.87 -2.90 18.47
N ALA A 271 -7.33 -1.69 18.39
CA ALA A 271 -7.79 -0.69 17.42
C ALA A 271 -7.60 -1.16 15.95
N LEU A 272 -6.49 -1.86 15.67
CA LEU A 272 -6.23 -2.43 14.35
C LEU A 272 -7.21 -3.58 14.00
N GLY A 273 -7.71 -4.29 14.99
CA GLY A 273 -8.75 -5.32 14.82
C GLY A 273 -10.11 -4.77 14.39
N ASP A 274 -10.37 -3.51 14.66
CA ASP A 274 -11.62 -2.84 14.29
C ASP A 274 -11.51 -2.02 12.98
N VAL A 275 -10.34 -1.97 12.36
CA VAL A 275 -10.10 -1.20 11.14
C VAL A 275 -10.88 -1.81 9.98
N ARG A 276 -11.62 -0.97 9.28
CA ARG A 276 -12.26 -1.36 8.02
C ARG A 276 -11.38 -0.97 6.84
N ALA A 277 -11.54 -1.70 5.74
CA ALA A 277 -10.82 -1.39 4.51
C ALA A 277 -11.00 0.08 4.12
N ALA A 278 -9.88 0.73 3.79
CA ALA A 278 -9.94 2.06 3.20
C ALA A 278 -10.67 1.96 1.85
N PHE A 279 -11.40 3.00 1.53
CA PHE A 279 -12.19 3.17 0.32
C PHE A 279 -11.59 2.48 -0.92
N GLY A 280 -12.33 1.55 -1.53
CA GLY A 280 -11.94 0.83 -2.76
C GLY A 280 -10.79 -0.17 -2.63
N ARG A 281 -10.33 -0.47 -1.40
CA ARG A 281 -9.19 -1.36 -1.16
C ARG A 281 -9.59 -2.61 -0.38
N VAL A 282 -10.41 -3.47 -0.92
CA VAL A 282 -11.07 -4.61 -0.29
C VAL A 282 -12.45 -4.23 0.27
N GLU A 283 -13.36 -3.94 -0.62
CA GLU A 283 -14.75 -3.65 -0.28
C GLU A 283 -15.64 -4.64 -0.99
N THR A 284 -16.67 -5.17 -0.33
CA THR A 284 -17.68 -6.00 -0.96
C THR A 284 -19.01 -5.24 -1.00
N ILE A 285 -19.57 -5.11 -2.19
CA ILE A 285 -20.85 -4.44 -2.46
C ILE A 285 -21.78 -5.45 -3.11
N ASP A 286 -23.02 -5.54 -2.64
CA ASP A 286 -24.05 -6.33 -3.31
C ASP A 286 -24.56 -5.59 -4.56
N VAL A 287 -24.45 -6.23 -5.71
CA VAL A 287 -24.94 -5.70 -6.99
C VAL A 287 -25.95 -6.68 -7.55
N GLY A 288 -27.24 -6.41 -7.33
CA GLY A 288 -28.34 -7.23 -7.84
C GLY A 288 -28.37 -8.66 -7.27
N GLY A 289 -27.93 -8.84 -6.02
CA GLY A 289 -27.84 -10.15 -5.34
C GLY A 289 -26.48 -10.86 -5.51
N THR A 290 -25.56 -10.28 -6.28
CA THR A 290 -24.18 -10.81 -6.43
C THR A 290 -23.21 -9.99 -5.59
N PRO A 291 -22.48 -10.58 -4.63
CA PRO A 291 -21.44 -9.88 -3.90
C PRO A 291 -20.23 -9.60 -4.81
N VAL A 292 -19.94 -8.33 -5.03
CA VAL A 292 -18.82 -7.84 -5.83
C VAL A 292 -17.70 -7.39 -4.88
N ALA A 293 -16.61 -8.15 -4.84
CA ALA A 293 -15.41 -7.81 -4.06
C ALA A 293 -14.48 -6.95 -4.92
N ILE A 294 -14.24 -5.71 -4.50
CA ILE A 294 -13.44 -4.72 -5.23
C ILE A 294 -12.03 -4.68 -4.64
N LEU A 295 -11.02 -4.96 -5.47
CA LEU A 295 -9.60 -4.96 -5.09
C LEU A 295 -8.80 -4.13 -6.11
N LEU A 296 -8.33 -2.96 -5.69
CA LEU A 296 -7.54 -2.06 -6.53
C LEU A 296 -6.22 -2.70 -6.96
N ILE A 297 -5.93 -2.66 -8.27
CA ILE A 297 -4.62 -2.97 -8.84
C ILE A 297 -4.05 -1.71 -9.53
N LYS A 298 -2.80 -1.33 -9.28
CA LYS A 298 -2.22 -0.12 -9.89
C LYS A 298 -0.76 -0.25 -10.31
N ASN A 299 -0.07 -1.28 -9.83
CA ASN A 299 1.31 -1.60 -10.16
C ASN A 299 1.55 -3.11 -9.95
N PRO A 300 2.68 -3.66 -10.44
CA PRO A 300 2.93 -5.10 -10.39
C PRO A 300 2.90 -5.69 -8.99
N ALA A 301 3.57 -5.07 -8.02
CA ALA A 301 3.64 -5.59 -6.65
C ALA A 301 2.26 -5.64 -5.99
N GLY A 302 1.44 -4.59 -6.16
CA GLY A 302 0.05 -4.57 -5.65
C GLY A 302 -0.84 -5.60 -6.35
N ALA A 303 -0.70 -5.74 -7.67
CA ALA A 303 -1.45 -6.74 -8.44
C ALA A 303 -1.11 -8.17 -7.98
N ASN A 304 0.18 -8.49 -7.81
CA ASN A 304 0.63 -9.81 -7.38
C ASN A 304 0.05 -10.20 -6.02
N GLU A 305 -0.04 -9.28 -5.08
CA GLU A 305 -0.63 -9.57 -3.76
C GLU A 305 -2.15 -9.78 -3.84
N VAL A 306 -2.85 -9.05 -4.71
CA VAL A 306 -4.26 -9.32 -5.00
C VAL A 306 -4.43 -10.70 -5.62
N LEU A 307 -3.63 -11.06 -6.62
CA LEU A 307 -3.67 -12.37 -7.26
C LEU A 307 -3.37 -13.52 -6.26
N ARG A 308 -2.41 -13.34 -5.35
CA ARG A 308 -2.14 -14.31 -4.28
C ARG A 308 -3.34 -14.49 -3.34
N THR A 309 -3.99 -13.39 -2.97
CA THR A 309 -5.20 -13.42 -2.12
C THR A 309 -6.33 -14.17 -2.83
N LEU A 310 -6.57 -13.88 -4.12
CA LEU A 310 -7.60 -14.55 -4.90
C LEU A 310 -7.32 -16.04 -5.10
N ARG A 311 -6.06 -16.44 -5.20
CA ARG A 311 -5.70 -17.86 -5.29
C ARG A 311 -6.12 -18.64 -4.04
N MET A 312 -6.16 -18.01 -2.88
CA MET A 312 -6.65 -18.64 -1.63
C MET A 312 -8.18 -18.78 -1.62
N GLU A 313 -8.89 -17.96 -2.40
CA GLU A 313 -10.35 -18.05 -2.60
C GLU A 313 -10.76 -19.08 -3.66
N ALA A 314 -9.79 -19.56 -4.45
CA ALA A 314 -10.06 -20.48 -5.54
C ALA A 314 -10.59 -21.82 -5.01
N GLY A 315 -11.86 -22.12 -5.32
CA GLY A 315 -12.52 -23.39 -5.07
C GLY A 315 -12.69 -24.21 -6.34
N GLY A 316 -13.31 -25.39 -6.21
CA GLY A 316 -13.51 -26.29 -7.35
C GLY A 316 -14.30 -25.73 -8.54
N ASP A 317 -15.09 -24.68 -8.32
CA ASP A 317 -15.92 -24.01 -9.34
C ASP A 317 -15.20 -22.89 -10.11
N GLY A 318 -13.99 -22.52 -9.68
CA GLY A 318 -13.18 -21.44 -10.25
C GLY A 318 -13.71 -20.03 -9.90
N LEU A 319 -12.89 -19.01 -10.22
CA LEU A 319 -13.15 -17.60 -9.91
C LEU A 319 -13.83 -16.89 -11.08
N ASP A 320 -14.80 -16.02 -10.76
CA ASP A 320 -15.33 -15.02 -11.68
C ASP A 320 -14.62 -13.70 -11.47
N VAL A 321 -13.99 -13.19 -12.52
CA VAL A 321 -13.12 -12.02 -12.42
C VAL A 321 -13.59 -10.94 -13.42
N TRP A 322 -13.61 -9.69 -12.98
CA TRP A 322 -13.75 -8.52 -13.81
C TRP A 322 -12.52 -7.64 -13.64
N ILE A 323 -11.80 -7.36 -14.72
CA ILE A 323 -10.57 -6.56 -14.68
C ILE A 323 -10.77 -5.31 -15.53
N ALA A 324 -10.64 -4.13 -14.94
CA ALA A 324 -10.77 -2.87 -15.68
C ALA A 324 -9.43 -2.12 -15.69
N LEU A 325 -8.83 -2.02 -16.87
CA LEU A 325 -7.57 -1.34 -17.11
C LEU A 325 -7.79 -0.02 -17.83
N ASN A 326 -7.48 1.10 -17.16
CA ASN A 326 -7.45 2.43 -17.74
C ASN A 326 -6.00 2.95 -17.85
N ASP A 327 -5.80 3.95 -18.74
CA ASP A 327 -4.52 4.63 -19.00
C ASP A 327 -4.64 6.15 -18.83
N ARG A 328 -5.48 6.62 -17.91
CA ARG A 328 -5.62 8.04 -17.63
C ARG A 328 -4.42 8.57 -16.82
N ILE A 329 -4.26 9.89 -16.77
CA ILE A 329 -3.12 10.54 -16.08
C ILE A 329 -2.90 10.01 -14.66
N ALA A 330 -3.97 9.71 -13.92
CA ALA A 330 -3.86 9.20 -12.55
C ALA A 330 -3.53 7.70 -12.46
N ASP A 331 -3.70 6.93 -13.56
CA ASP A 331 -3.28 5.53 -13.64
C ASP A 331 -1.83 5.37 -14.12
N GLY A 332 -1.25 6.43 -14.74
CA GLY A 332 -0.12 6.34 -15.65
C GLY A 332 -0.55 5.98 -17.06
N ARG A 333 0.07 6.59 -18.06
CA ARG A 333 -0.24 6.31 -19.47
C ARG A 333 0.40 5.03 -19.97
N ASP A 334 1.51 4.64 -19.35
CA ASP A 334 2.21 3.40 -19.65
C ASP A 334 1.56 2.25 -18.87
N VAL A 335 0.86 1.37 -19.59
CA VAL A 335 0.23 0.16 -19.03
C VAL A 335 1.14 -1.07 -19.12
N SER A 336 2.40 -0.93 -19.54
CA SER A 336 3.33 -2.05 -19.69
C SER A 336 3.57 -2.79 -18.37
N TRP A 337 3.32 -2.16 -17.23
CA TRP A 337 3.42 -2.77 -15.91
C TRP A 337 2.62 -4.07 -15.77
N ILE A 338 1.55 -4.26 -16.56
CA ILE A 338 0.76 -5.50 -16.53
C ILE A 338 1.59 -6.73 -16.94
N TRP A 339 2.69 -6.53 -17.69
CA TRP A 339 3.58 -7.61 -18.10
C TRP A 339 4.54 -8.05 -16.99
N ASP A 340 4.74 -7.21 -15.97
CA ASP A 340 5.52 -7.51 -14.77
C ASP A 340 4.66 -8.10 -13.64
N ALA A 341 3.33 -8.13 -13.79
CA ALA A 341 2.42 -8.76 -12.83
C ALA A 341 2.18 -10.24 -13.16
N ASP A 342 2.18 -11.10 -12.14
CA ASP A 342 2.18 -12.56 -12.25
C ASP A 342 0.74 -13.12 -12.43
N PHE A 343 0.02 -12.70 -13.48
CA PHE A 343 -1.33 -13.20 -13.79
C PHE A 343 -1.38 -14.72 -14.01
N GLU A 344 -0.26 -15.34 -14.31
CA GLU A 344 -0.06 -16.78 -14.40
C GLU A 344 -0.53 -17.53 -13.14
N LEU A 345 -0.48 -16.87 -11.97
CA LEU A 345 -0.89 -17.43 -10.67
C LEU A 345 -2.34 -17.91 -10.65
N LEU A 346 -3.22 -17.30 -11.45
CA LEU A 346 -4.65 -17.62 -11.48
C LEU A 346 -5.09 -18.34 -12.76
N ALA A 347 -4.19 -18.65 -13.69
CA ALA A 347 -4.55 -19.19 -15.00
C ALA A 347 -5.41 -20.46 -14.95
N ALA A 348 -5.16 -21.34 -13.97
CA ALA A 348 -5.92 -22.58 -13.77
C ALA A 348 -7.23 -22.36 -12.99
N ASP A 349 -7.29 -21.30 -12.18
CA ASP A 349 -8.32 -21.11 -11.15
C ASP A 349 -9.48 -20.21 -11.61
N VAL A 350 -9.38 -19.58 -12.80
CA VAL A 350 -10.40 -18.68 -13.31
C VAL A 350 -11.45 -19.43 -14.15
N ARG A 351 -12.72 -19.27 -13.78
CA ARG A 351 -13.85 -19.79 -14.52
C ARG A 351 -14.20 -18.86 -15.71
N ARG A 352 -14.17 -17.54 -15.47
CA ARG A 352 -14.47 -16.52 -16.48
C ARG A 352 -13.76 -15.22 -16.11
N VAL A 353 -13.29 -14.48 -17.10
CA VAL A 353 -12.82 -13.12 -16.94
C VAL A 353 -13.43 -12.19 -17.97
N LEU A 354 -13.87 -11.02 -17.53
CA LEU A 354 -14.33 -9.94 -18.40
C LEU A 354 -13.39 -8.75 -18.25
N CYS A 355 -12.71 -8.39 -19.35
CA CYS A 355 -11.78 -7.27 -19.45
C CYS A 355 -12.54 -6.00 -19.84
N ALA A 356 -12.37 -4.93 -19.08
CA ALA A 356 -13.03 -3.64 -19.23
C ALA A 356 -12.04 -2.46 -19.19
N GLY A 357 -12.56 -1.24 -19.41
CA GLY A 357 -11.77 -0.02 -19.41
C GLY A 357 -11.15 0.33 -20.75
N THR A 358 -10.41 1.45 -20.79
CA THR A 358 -9.83 2.01 -22.03
C THR A 358 -8.81 1.09 -22.69
N ARG A 359 -8.20 0.18 -21.91
CA ARG A 359 -7.17 -0.78 -22.34
C ARG A 359 -7.61 -2.24 -22.15
N ALA A 360 -8.92 -2.49 -22.26
CA ALA A 360 -9.47 -3.84 -22.15
C ALA A 360 -8.85 -4.86 -23.13
N PRO A 361 -8.58 -4.52 -24.42
CA PRO A 361 -7.93 -5.45 -25.34
C PRO A 361 -6.50 -5.81 -24.94
N GLU A 362 -5.72 -4.86 -24.43
CA GLU A 362 -4.34 -5.10 -23.95
C GLU A 362 -4.34 -6.00 -22.72
N MET A 363 -5.32 -5.82 -21.82
CA MET A 363 -5.48 -6.72 -20.67
C MET A 363 -5.84 -8.13 -21.11
N ALA A 364 -6.79 -8.29 -22.03
CA ALA A 364 -7.15 -9.60 -22.59
C ALA A 364 -5.93 -10.27 -23.26
N LEU A 365 -5.12 -9.50 -23.99
CA LEU A 365 -3.89 -10.01 -24.61
C LEU A 365 -2.90 -10.49 -23.54
N ARG A 366 -2.71 -9.72 -22.47
CA ARG A 366 -1.83 -10.10 -21.34
C ARG A 366 -2.29 -11.42 -20.69
N LEU A 367 -3.59 -11.57 -20.43
CA LEU A 367 -4.15 -12.78 -19.83
C LEU A 367 -3.97 -14.00 -20.74
N LYS A 368 -4.16 -13.84 -22.05
CA LYS A 368 -3.88 -14.89 -23.02
C LYS A 368 -2.43 -15.37 -22.91
N TYR A 369 -1.46 -14.44 -22.83
CA TYR A 369 -0.04 -14.80 -22.69
C TYR A 369 0.31 -15.33 -21.29
N ALA A 370 -0.51 -15.04 -20.27
CA ALA A 370 -0.42 -15.68 -18.95
C ALA A 370 -0.99 -17.11 -18.90
N GLY A 371 -1.42 -17.65 -20.04
CA GLY A 371 -1.95 -19.00 -20.12
C GLY A 371 -3.42 -19.16 -19.73
N TRP A 372 -4.17 -18.03 -19.61
CA TRP A 372 -5.60 -18.12 -19.37
C TRP A 372 -6.34 -18.65 -20.62
N PRO A 373 -7.29 -19.58 -20.47
CA PRO A 373 -8.03 -20.12 -21.61
C PRO A 373 -8.77 -19.01 -22.36
N THR A 374 -8.50 -18.88 -23.66
CA THR A 374 -9.02 -17.75 -24.47
C THR A 374 -10.55 -17.73 -24.58
N GLU A 375 -11.18 -18.91 -24.50
CA GLU A 375 -12.64 -19.05 -24.46
C GLU A 375 -13.28 -18.54 -23.16
N ARG A 376 -12.49 -18.27 -22.12
CA ARG A 376 -12.91 -17.71 -20.82
C ARG A 376 -12.67 -16.20 -20.74
N ILE A 377 -12.01 -15.61 -21.76
CA ILE A 377 -11.64 -14.19 -21.79
C ILE A 377 -12.64 -13.45 -22.66
N GLU A 378 -13.38 -12.50 -22.07
CA GLU A 378 -14.31 -11.63 -22.75
C GLU A 378 -13.83 -10.18 -22.68
N VAL A 379 -14.23 -9.35 -23.65
CA VAL A 379 -13.83 -7.94 -23.74
C VAL A 379 -15.07 -7.07 -23.96
N GLU A 380 -15.34 -6.19 -23.01
CA GLU A 380 -16.34 -5.11 -23.11
C GLU A 380 -15.74 -3.86 -22.45
N PRO A 381 -15.30 -2.87 -23.24
CA PRO A 381 -14.61 -1.70 -22.68
C PRO A 381 -15.47 -0.81 -21.78
N ASP A 382 -16.79 -0.76 -21.99
CA ASP A 382 -17.69 0.06 -21.19
C ASP A 382 -17.84 -0.51 -19.78
N ILE A 383 -17.51 0.31 -18.76
CA ILE A 383 -17.53 -0.09 -17.34
C ILE A 383 -18.91 -0.56 -16.89
N GLY A 384 -19.98 0.12 -17.33
CA GLY A 384 -21.35 -0.21 -16.89
C GLY A 384 -21.85 -1.50 -17.51
N ARG A 385 -21.74 -1.64 -18.85
CA ARG A 385 -22.16 -2.85 -19.55
C ARG A 385 -21.35 -4.06 -19.15
N SER A 386 -20.03 -3.90 -19.01
CA SER A 386 -19.15 -5.00 -18.60
C SER A 386 -19.46 -5.48 -17.18
N LEU A 387 -19.71 -4.56 -16.23
CA LEU A 387 -20.11 -4.93 -14.87
C LEU A 387 -21.43 -5.70 -14.88
N ASP A 388 -22.46 -5.21 -15.61
CA ASP A 388 -23.76 -5.85 -15.67
C ASP A 388 -23.67 -7.27 -16.28
N GLN A 389 -22.84 -7.46 -17.32
CA GLN A 389 -22.56 -8.77 -17.92
C GLN A 389 -21.84 -9.70 -16.95
N ALA A 390 -20.81 -9.20 -16.24
CA ALA A 390 -20.05 -9.99 -15.28
C ALA A 390 -20.92 -10.44 -14.10
N VAL A 391 -21.72 -9.53 -13.54
CA VAL A 391 -22.66 -9.81 -12.44
C VAL A 391 -23.72 -10.83 -12.86
N ALA A 392 -24.33 -10.66 -14.04
CA ALA A 392 -25.35 -11.58 -14.55
C ALA A 392 -24.82 -13.01 -14.79
N ALA A 393 -23.53 -13.15 -15.06
CA ALA A 393 -22.90 -14.43 -15.35
C ALA A 393 -22.25 -15.09 -14.12
N ALA A 394 -22.03 -14.36 -13.03
CA ALA A 394 -21.43 -14.89 -11.81
C ALA A 394 -22.47 -15.63 -10.96
N PRO A 395 -22.35 -16.93 -10.71
CA PRO A 395 -23.26 -17.69 -9.85
C PRO A 395 -23.03 -17.41 -8.36
N GLY A 396 -21.93 -16.74 -8.01
CA GLY A 396 -21.52 -16.44 -6.65
C GLY A 396 -20.84 -15.08 -6.57
N ARG A 397 -19.69 -15.02 -5.88
CA ARG A 397 -18.91 -13.79 -5.72
C ARG A 397 -18.21 -13.41 -7.02
N LEU A 398 -18.27 -12.12 -7.40
CA LEU A 398 -17.48 -11.53 -8.47
C LEU A 398 -16.28 -10.77 -7.87
N PHE A 399 -15.07 -11.00 -8.38
CA PHE A 399 -13.88 -10.27 -8.00
C PHE A 399 -13.58 -9.17 -9.02
N ALA A 400 -13.71 -7.92 -8.61
CA ALA A 400 -13.48 -6.75 -9.45
C ALA A 400 -12.10 -6.16 -9.18
N LEU A 401 -11.24 -6.15 -10.21
CA LEU A 401 -9.86 -5.70 -10.18
C LEU A 401 -9.69 -4.42 -11.04
N PRO A 402 -10.14 -3.26 -10.60
CA PRO A 402 -9.98 -2.02 -11.34
C PRO A 402 -8.61 -1.37 -11.10
N THR A 403 -8.09 -0.64 -12.10
CA THR A 403 -7.08 0.40 -11.89
C THR A 403 -7.72 1.64 -11.24
N TYR A 404 -6.93 2.63 -10.84
CA TYR A 404 -7.41 3.73 -10.00
C TYR A 404 -8.56 4.52 -10.63
N THR A 405 -8.45 4.96 -11.88
CA THR A 405 -9.54 5.72 -12.51
C THR A 405 -10.73 4.83 -12.90
N ALA A 406 -10.50 3.56 -13.20
CA ALA A 406 -11.56 2.59 -13.39
C ALA A 406 -12.33 2.35 -12.08
N LEU A 407 -11.65 2.32 -10.93
CA LEU A 407 -12.29 2.27 -9.61
C LEU A 407 -13.19 3.49 -9.38
N LEU A 408 -12.70 4.70 -9.69
CA LEU A 408 -13.51 5.92 -9.54
C LEU A 408 -14.77 5.89 -10.43
N GLU A 409 -14.66 5.39 -11.67
CA GLU A 409 -15.80 5.22 -12.57
C GLU A 409 -16.79 4.18 -12.04
N LEU A 410 -16.29 3.03 -11.60
CA LEU A 410 -17.08 1.97 -10.98
C LEU A 410 -17.84 2.51 -9.75
N ARG A 411 -17.18 3.23 -8.88
CA ARG A 411 -17.79 3.82 -7.66
C ARG A 411 -18.85 4.84 -8.00
N LYS A 412 -18.61 5.72 -8.96
CA LYS A 412 -19.59 6.68 -9.45
C LYS A 412 -20.84 5.97 -10.00
N LEU A 413 -20.63 4.88 -10.75
CA LEU A 413 -21.72 4.06 -11.25
C LEU A 413 -22.53 3.43 -10.12
N LEU A 414 -21.86 2.79 -9.15
CA LEU A 414 -22.51 2.14 -8.00
C LEU A 414 -23.27 3.15 -7.13
N SER A 415 -22.69 4.34 -6.89
CA SER A 415 -23.35 5.43 -6.17
C SER A 415 -24.58 5.93 -6.92
N SER A 416 -24.50 6.14 -8.24
CA SER A 416 -25.65 6.55 -9.06
C SER A 416 -26.79 5.53 -9.05
N ARG A 417 -26.49 4.26 -8.79
CA ARG A 417 -27.46 3.16 -8.61
C ARG A 417 -27.96 3.02 -7.16
N GLY A 418 -27.48 3.85 -6.23
CA GLY A 418 -27.82 3.79 -4.81
C GLY A 418 -27.22 2.59 -4.06
N LEU A 419 -26.20 1.93 -4.63
CA LEU A 419 -25.56 0.73 -4.06
C LEU A 419 -24.34 1.05 -3.20
N ALA A 420 -23.80 2.26 -3.30
CA ALA A 420 -22.64 2.71 -2.53
C ALA A 420 -22.79 4.19 -2.15
N LYS A 421 -22.11 4.59 -1.06
CA LYS A 421 -21.97 6.00 -0.70
C LYS A 421 -21.08 6.74 -1.69
N GLU A 422 -21.21 8.06 -1.77
CA GLU A 422 -20.32 8.89 -2.57
C GLU A 422 -18.88 8.88 -1.99
N PHE A 423 -17.92 9.20 -2.87
CA PHE A 423 -16.48 9.08 -2.56
C PHE A 423 -16.00 9.94 -1.37
N TRP A 424 -16.70 11.03 -1.09
CA TRP A 424 -16.36 12.04 -0.06
C TRP A 424 -17.24 11.99 1.20
N GLU A 425 -18.20 11.09 1.29
CA GLU A 425 -19.01 10.81 2.49
C GLU A 425 -18.42 9.66 3.33
#